data_fd22605c5a1ea7971c5c735f8547d0d1
#
_entry.id   fd22605c5a1ea7971c5c735f8547d0d1
#
_cell.length_a   1.000
_cell.length_b   1.000
_cell.length_c   1.000
_cell.angle_alpha   90.00
_cell.angle_beta   90.00
_cell.angle_gamma   90.00
#
_symmetry.space_group_name_H-M   'P 1'
#
loop_
_entity.id
_entity.type
_entity.pdbx_description
1 polymer ?
#
loop_
_entity_poly.entity_id
_entity_poly.type
_entity_poly.pdbx_seq_one_letter_code
_entity_poly.pdbx_strand_id
1 'polypeptide(L)'
;MRHFGHIPSASRAGLFHQEPAEFTADSPASVLAVALGATLYSPATRPRLADDVRKQAARGVVSMVLCLEDSIADADVEAAETNLVRQFADLASGGAPAATSADVLARAGAGTGPDALGRAGADPRAPGAGEDPEGAAAEVPLLFIRVREPRQITDLVARLGENVRLLSGFVLPKFDECRGRAFLEALTAAETACGRRLFAMPVLESPELLHLETRAATLAGIASIVDKHRDRVLALRLGVTDFCSAYGLRRSPDMTAYDVQLVAHVIADVVNVLGRSDGSGFTITGPVWEYFRLGERMFKPQLRRSPFLEGSAEDLRTALIEHDLDGLLREIELDRANGLLGKTCIHPTHVVPVHALSVVSHEEFSDAQDILRPERGGGGVMRSAYTNKMNEVKPHRAWAERTLLRAEVFGVAREDVGFVDLLTAGLAG
;
A
#
# COMPACT_ATOMS: atom_id res chain seq x y z
N MET A 1 4.64 -0.67 13.32
CA MET A 1 3.56 -0.30 12.36
C MET A 1 2.51 -1.40 12.33
N ARG A 2 1.24 -1.05 12.03
CA ARG A 2 0.11 -1.98 11.94
C ARG A 2 -0.92 -1.41 10.97
N HIS A 3 -1.51 -2.23 10.11
CA HIS A 3 -2.69 -1.82 9.35
C HIS A 3 -3.85 -1.50 10.28
N PHE A 4 -4.64 -0.49 9.97
CA PHE A 4 -5.70 0.03 10.85
C PHE A 4 -5.21 0.49 12.23
N GLY A 5 -3.90 0.73 12.42
CA GLY A 5 -3.33 1.20 13.68
C GLY A 5 -3.78 2.61 14.10
N HIS A 6 -4.21 3.44 13.13
CA HIS A 6 -4.78 4.78 13.35
C HIS A 6 -6.20 4.77 13.93
N ILE A 7 -6.89 3.63 13.90
CA ILE A 7 -8.23 3.46 14.47
C ILE A 7 -8.11 3.14 15.95
N PRO A 8 -8.97 3.72 16.83
CA PRO A 8 -8.97 3.42 18.26
C PRO A 8 -9.08 1.90 18.55
N SER A 9 -8.39 1.43 19.58
CA SER A 9 -8.36 -0.01 19.91
C SER A 9 -9.74 -0.62 20.16
N ALA A 10 -10.65 0.13 20.81
CA ALA A 10 -12.02 -0.30 21.03
C ALA A 10 -12.77 -0.53 19.71
N SER A 11 -12.57 0.35 18.73
CA SER A 11 -13.18 0.19 17.39
C SER A 11 -12.57 -1.01 16.65
N ARG A 12 -11.25 -1.21 16.73
CA ARG A 12 -10.60 -2.40 16.15
C ARG A 12 -11.15 -3.69 16.72
N ALA A 13 -11.27 -3.78 18.06
CA ALA A 13 -11.84 -4.97 18.72
C ALA A 13 -13.28 -5.29 18.27
N GLY A 14 -14.04 -4.27 17.85
CA GLY A 14 -15.38 -4.45 17.27
C GLY A 14 -15.36 -4.94 15.82
N LEU A 15 -14.30 -4.65 15.06
CA LEU A 15 -14.22 -4.98 13.63
C LEU A 15 -13.55 -6.33 13.37
N PHE A 16 -12.55 -6.70 14.17
CA PHE A 16 -11.69 -7.82 13.87
C PHE A 16 -11.97 -9.03 14.79
N HIS A 17 -12.04 -10.21 14.18
CA HIS A 17 -11.92 -11.50 14.86
C HIS A 17 -10.45 -11.72 15.29
N GLN A 18 -9.52 -11.39 14.40
CA GLN A 18 -8.08 -11.34 14.65
C GLN A 18 -7.55 -9.99 14.15
N GLU A 19 -7.05 -9.16 15.07
CA GLU A 19 -6.47 -7.87 14.68
C GLU A 19 -5.22 -8.05 13.80
N PRO A 20 -4.93 -7.09 12.90
CA PRO A 20 -3.67 -7.05 12.15
C PRO A 20 -2.47 -7.12 13.09
N ALA A 21 -1.48 -7.94 12.75
CA ALA A 21 -0.22 -8.01 13.51
C ALA A 21 0.61 -6.73 13.35
N GLU A 22 1.47 -6.48 14.31
CA GLU A 22 2.50 -5.44 14.21
C GLU A 22 3.68 -5.93 13.38
N PHE A 23 4.26 -5.01 12.62
CA PHE A 23 5.47 -5.25 11.85
C PHE A 23 6.40 -4.03 11.88
N THR A 24 7.68 -4.23 11.61
CA THR A 24 8.70 -3.19 11.52
C THR A 24 9.45 -3.33 10.20
N ALA A 25 10.34 -2.39 9.88
CA ALA A 25 11.19 -2.49 8.70
C ALA A 25 12.12 -3.73 8.71
N ASP A 26 12.34 -4.33 9.88
CA ASP A 26 13.18 -5.51 10.06
C ASP A 26 12.38 -6.84 10.04
N SER A 27 11.06 -6.77 9.85
CA SER A 27 10.22 -7.97 9.72
C SER A 27 10.61 -8.81 8.48
N PRO A 28 10.25 -10.11 8.45
CA PRO A 28 10.54 -10.97 7.31
C PRO A 28 10.06 -10.38 5.98
N ALA A 29 10.85 -10.55 4.91
CA ALA A 29 10.51 -10.00 3.59
C ALA A 29 9.14 -10.50 3.08
N SER A 30 8.75 -11.73 3.39
CA SER A 30 7.43 -12.27 3.06
C SER A 30 6.28 -11.49 3.71
N VAL A 31 6.44 -11.09 4.98
CA VAL A 31 5.49 -10.25 5.70
C VAL A 31 5.47 -8.84 5.11
N LEU A 32 6.66 -8.24 4.90
CA LEU A 32 6.77 -6.89 4.36
C LEU A 32 6.19 -6.77 2.95
N ALA A 33 6.40 -7.78 2.09
CA ALA A 33 5.85 -7.80 0.74
C ALA A 33 4.31 -7.73 0.73
N VAL A 34 3.65 -8.40 1.68
CA VAL A 34 2.20 -8.33 1.88
C VAL A 34 1.82 -7.00 2.54
N ALA A 35 2.60 -6.56 3.54
CA ALA A 35 2.33 -5.35 4.30
C ALA A 35 2.47 -4.05 3.49
N LEU A 36 3.12 -4.08 2.31
CA LEU A 36 3.13 -2.93 1.40
C LEU A 36 1.73 -2.37 1.16
N GLY A 37 0.73 -3.23 0.97
CA GLY A 37 -0.68 -2.85 0.80
C GLY A 37 -0.86 -1.72 -0.20
N ALA A 38 -1.44 -0.61 0.25
CA ALA A 38 -1.52 0.64 -0.50
C ALA A 38 -0.20 1.40 -0.38
N THR A 39 0.63 1.36 -1.42
CA THR A 39 1.88 2.11 -1.45
C THR A 39 1.63 3.50 -2.02
N LEU A 40 1.71 4.54 -1.18
CA LEU A 40 1.40 5.92 -1.58
C LEU A 40 2.63 6.61 -2.18
N TYR A 41 2.50 7.12 -3.41
CA TYR A 41 3.53 7.88 -4.10
C TYR A 41 3.40 9.37 -3.82
N SER A 42 4.54 10.02 -3.60
CA SER A 42 4.66 11.47 -3.42
C SER A 42 5.84 12.01 -4.21
N PRO A 43 5.70 13.13 -4.96
CA PRO A 43 6.83 13.78 -5.62
C PRO A 43 7.88 14.24 -4.61
N ALA A 44 9.16 13.97 -4.90
CA ALA A 44 10.27 14.36 -4.03
C ALA A 44 10.51 15.87 -3.98
N THR A 45 9.90 16.63 -4.89
CA THR A 45 9.95 18.10 -4.93
C THR A 45 9.09 18.78 -3.85
N ARG A 46 8.23 18.03 -3.14
CA ARG A 46 7.34 18.63 -2.13
C ARG A 46 8.15 19.30 -1.02
N PRO A 47 7.93 20.59 -0.73
CA PRO A 47 8.79 21.36 0.18
C PRO A 47 8.70 20.92 1.66
N ARG A 48 7.56 20.32 2.05
CA ARG A 48 7.27 19.82 3.41
C ARG A 48 7.03 18.31 3.39
N LEU A 49 7.90 17.57 2.70
CA LEU A 49 7.75 16.12 2.49
C LEU A 49 7.77 15.34 3.82
N ALA A 50 8.59 15.74 4.78
CA ALA A 50 8.63 15.14 6.11
C ALA A 50 7.29 15.26 6.85
N ASP A 51 6.66 16.44 6.80
CA ASP A 51 5.34 16.66 7.40
C ASP A 51 4.26 15.84 6.67
N ASP A 52 4.35 15.76 5.33
CA ASP A 52 3.44 14.92 4.55
C ASP A 52 3.57 13.44 4.95
N VAL A 53 4.80 12.93 5.13
CA VAL A 53 5.04 11.55 5.59
C VAL A 53 4.41 11.32 6.96
N ARG A 54 4.67 12.19 7.94
CA ARG A 54 4.08 12.09 9.29
C ARG A 54 2.55 12.13 9.25
N LYS A 55 2.00 13.05 8.47
CA LYS A 55 0.55 13.20 8.30
C LYS A 55 -0.09 11.94 7.68
N GLN A 56 0.56 11.34 6.70
CA GLN A 56 0.04 10.13 6.07
C GLN A 56 0.19 8.91 7.00
N ALA A 57 1.30 8.81 7.72
CA ALA A 57 1.48 7.77 8.74
C ALA A 57 0.38 7.82 9.81
N ALA A 58 0.07 9.02 10.31
CA ALA A 58 -1.03 9.23 11.28
C ALA A 58 -2.41 8.84 10.72
N ARG A 59 -2.56 8.74 9.39
CA ARG A 59 -3.78 8.29 8.68
C ARG A 59 -3.72 6.81 8.27
N GLY A 60 -2.78 6.04 8.81
CA GLY A 60 -2.67 4.62 8.56
C GLY A 60 -1.94 4.23 7.28
N VAL A 61 -1.22 5.15 6.63
CA VAL A 61 -0.32 4.80 5.52
C VAL A 61 0.91 4.12 6.09
N VAL A 62 1.17 2.89 5.66
CA VAL A 62 2.28 2.06 6.14
C VAL A 62 3.43 1.94 5.15
N SER A 63 3.24 2.32 3.88
CA SER A 63 4.30 2.34 2.87
C SER A 63 4.17 3.55 1.94
N MET A 64 5.31 4.22 1.67
CA MET A 64 5.36 5.38 0.79
C MET A 64 6.55 5.31 -0.16
N VAL A 65 6.38 5.85 -1.37
CA VAL A 65 7.44 6.05 -2.35
C VAL A 65 7.64 7.54 -2.59
N LEU A 66 8.87 8.01 -2.36
CA LEU A 66 9.30 9.36 -2.65
C LEU A 66 9.91 9.36 -4.07
N CYS A 67 9.21 9.97 -5.02
CA CYS A 67 9.48 9.76 -6.43
C CYS A 67 10.40 10.85 -7.01
N LEU A 68 11.52 10.42 -7.62
CA LEU A 68 12.45 11.25 -8.40
C LEU A 68 12.29 11.04 -9.90
N GLU A 69 11.29 10.27 -10.33
CA GLU A 69 11.12 9.86 -11.72
C GLU A 69 9.90 10.58 -12.34
N ASP A 70 8.95 9.93 -12.95
CA ASP A 70 7.85 10.51 -13.76
C ASP A 70 6.98 11.58 -13.06
N SER A 71 7.00 11.66 -11.73
CA SER A 71 6.22 12.66 -10.99
C SER A 71 6.87 14.05 -10.90
N ILE A 72 8.09 14.22 -11.40
CA ILE A 72 8.84 15.47 -11.39
C ILE A 72 9.47 15.75 -12.75
N ALA A 73 9.67 17.03 -13.08
CA ALA A 73 10.35 17.41 -14.32
C ALA A 73 11.86 17.08 -14.26
N ASP A 74 12.47 16.85 -15.43
CA ASP A 74 13.90 16.52 -15.51
C ASP A 74 14.80 17.61 -14.93
N ALA A 75 14.41 18.87 -15.09
CA ALA A 75 15.13 20.02 -14.55
C ALA A 75 15.12 20.09 -13.01
N ASP A 76 14.18 19.41 -12.36
CA ASP A 76 13.97 19.47 -10.89
C ASP A 76 14.69 18.35 -10.15
N VAL A 77 15.31 17.37 -10.82
CA VAL A 77 15.86 16.16 -10.22
C VAL A 77 16.91 16.47 -9.14
N GLU A 78 17.89 17.31 -9.43
CA GLU A 78 18.97 17.67 -8.49
C GLU A 78 18.42 18.39 -7.24
N ALA A 79 17.47 19.31 -7.46
CA ALA A 79 16.79 20.00 -6.37
C ALA A 79 15.96 19.04 -5.52
N ALA A 80 15.28 18.07 -6.14
CA ALA A 80 14.49 17.04 -5.46
C ALA A 80 15.36 16.09 -4.64
N GLU A 81 16.52 15.67 -5.15
CA GLU A 81 17.49 14.86 -4.40
C GLU A 81 18.00 15.60 -3.16
N THR A 82 18.35 16.88 -3.33
CA THR A 82 18.79 17.73 -2.21
C THR A 82 17.68 17.93 -1.20
N ASN A 83 16.43 18.12 -1.66
CA ASN A 83 15.27 18.18 -0.79
C ASN A 83 15.07 16.86 -0.03
N LEU A 84 15.16 15.69 -0.68
CA LEU A 84 15.06 14.39 -0.03
C LEU A 84 16.04 14.25 1.14
N VAL A 85 17.32 14.53 0.92
CA VAL A 85 18.34 14.42 1.97
C VAL A 85 17.99 15.30 3.18
N ARG A 86 17.55 16.54 2.95
CA ARG A 86 17.09 17.44 4.02
C ARG A 86 15.86 16.88 4.72
N GLN A 87 14.85 16.42 3.99
CA GLN A 87 13.60 15.93 4.56
C GLN A 87 13.80 14.64 5.38
N PHE A 88 14.75 13.78 5.01
CA PHE A 88 15.13 12.63 5.83
C PHE A 88 15.79 13.05 7.15
N ALA A 89 16.59 14.11 7.14
CA ALA A 89 17.14 14.68 8.37
C ALA A 89 16.04 15.25 9.26
N ASP A 90 15.05 15.94 8.69
CA ASP A 90 13.88 16.46 9.40
C ASP A 90 13.01 15.31 10.00
N LEU A 91 12.84 14.20 9.28
CA LEU A 91 12.16 13.02 9.78
C LEU A 91 12.91 12.39 10.96
N ALA A 92 14.24 12.30 10.86
CA ALA A 92 15.10 11.70 11.88
C ALA A 92 15.14 12.51 13.18
N SER A 93 14.99 13.83 13.11
CA SER A 93 15.03 14.74 14.27
C SER A 93 13.75 14.72 15.10
N GLY A 94 12.70 14.05 14.66
CA GLY A 94 11.42 13.98 15.39
C GLY A 94 10.70 15.33 15.55
N GLY A 95 11.02 16.32 14.70
CA GLY A 95 10.45 17.68 14.76
C GLY A 95 8.92 17.66 14.77
N ALA A 96 8.31 18.40 15.68
CA ALA A 96 6.87 18.62 15.68
C ALA A 96 6.44 19.24 14.34
N PRO A 97 5.28 18.87 13.76
CA PRO A 97 4.80 19.46 12.52
C PRO A 97 4.75 20.99 12.68
N ALA A 98 5.35 21.72 11.75
CA ALA A 98 5.29 23.17 11.75
C ALA A 98 3.81 23.59 11.70
N ALA A 99 3.40 24.41 12.68
CA ALA A 99 2.03 24.94 12.74
C ALA A 99 1.66 25.60 11.41
N THR A 100 0.49 25.29 10.89
CA THR A 100 0.00 25.90 9.66
C THR A 100 -0.28 27.38 9.91
N SER A 101 -0.21 28.22 8.88
CA SER A 101 -0.57 29.65 8.99
C SER A 101 -1.97 29.86 9.56
N ALA A 102 -2.88 28.88 9.41
CA ALA A 102 -4.20 28.87 10.03
C ALA A 102 -4.13 28.71 11.56
N ASP A 103 -3.23 27.86 12.06
CA ASP A 103 -3.03 27.65 13.52
C ASP A 103 -2.39 28.86 14.17
N VAL A 104 -1.51 29.57 13.46
CA VAL A 104 -0.88 30.82 13.93
C VAL A 104 -1.92 31.93 14.03
N LEU A 105 -2.84 32.04 13.04
CA LEU A 105 -3.93 33.01 13.06
C LEU A 105 -4.98 32.70 14.14
N ALA A 106 -5.28 31.41 14.40
CA ALA A 106 -6.19 31.02 15.47
C ALA A 106 -5.64 31.35 16.87
N ARG A 107 -4.33 31.23 17.07
CA ARG A 107 -3.65 31.61 18.35
C ARG A 107 -3.48 33.12 18.52
N ALA A 108 -3.36 33.87 17.41
CA ALA A 108 -3.26 35.33 17.46
C ALA A 108 -4.61 36.02 17.71
N GLY A 109 -5.75 35.32 17.51
CA GLY A 109 -7.09 35.84 17.76
C GLY A 109 -7.63 35.65 19.17
N ALA A 110 -6.90 34.99 20.05
CA ALA A 110 -7.31 34.74 21.45
C ALA A 110 -6.60 35.63 22.46
N GLY A 111 -6.60 36.92 22.22
CA GLY A 111 -6.00 37.92 23.10
C GLY A 111 -6.94 39.07 23.39
N THR A 112 -7.31 39.19 24.67
CA THR A 112 -7.87 40.34 25.39
C THR A 112 -9.36 40.67 25.25
N GLY A 113 -10.08 40.42 26.35
CA GLY A 113 -11.27 41.10 26.80
C GLY A 113 -11.64 40.63 28.21
N PRO A 114 -11.88 41.52 29.17
CA PRO A 114 -11.91 41.24 30.59
C PRO A 114 -13.32 41.02 31.16
N ASP A 115 -13.31 40.39 32.35
CA ASP A 115 -14.33 40.43 33.42
C ASP A 115 -15.70 39.73 33.23
N ALA A 116 -16.02 38.79 34.08
CA ALA A 116 -16.61 38.91 35.40
C ALA A 116 -17.30 37.61 35.91
N LEU A 117 -16.91 37.22 37.09
CA LEU A 117 -17.72 36.70 38.22
C LEU A 117 -18.84 35.65 37.98
N GLY A 118 -18.69 34.48 38.63
CA GLY A 118 -19.88 33.86 39.22
C GLY A 118 -19.89 32.34 39.41
N ARG A 119 -19.34 31.85 40.52
CA ARG A 119 -19.84 30.75 41.41
C ARG A 119 -20.14 29.33 40.87
N ALA A 120 -19.30 28.39 41.24
CA ALA A 120 -19.59 27.32 42.24
C ALA A 120 -20.61 26.21 41.82
N GLY A 121 -20.10 24.97 41.78
CA GLY A 121 -20.89 23.75 41.80
C GLY A 121 -20.02 22.54 41.45
N ALA A 122 -19.23 22.06 42.41
CA ALA A 122 -18.51 20.80 42.26
C ALA A 122 -19.46 19.62 42.48
N ASP A 123 -19.54 18.70 41.50
CA ASP A 123 -20.06 17.37 41.71
C ASP A 123 -18.89 16.37 41.49
N PRO A 124 -18.47 15.63 42.53
CA PRO A 124 -17.35 14.73 42.46
C PRO A 124 -17.84 13.29 42.26
N ARG A 125 -18.13 12.89 41.04
CA ARG A 125 -18.26 11.47 40.66
C ARG A 125 -18.37 11.31 39.14
N ALA A 126 -17.23 11.42 38.43
CA ALA A 126 -17.04 10.80 37.14
C ALA A 126 -15.97 9.69 37.26
N PRO A 127 -16.17 8.49 36.74
CA PRO A 127 -15.15 7.45 36.76
C PRO A 127 -14.01 7.82 35.83
N GLY A 128 -12.80 7.51 36.28
CA GLY A 128 -11.54 7.92 35.66
C GLY A 128 -11.46 7.74 34.15
N ALA A 129 -11.13 8.84 33.50
CA ALA A 129 -10.57 8.82 32.16
C ALA A 129 -9.29 7.99 32.21
N GLY A 130 -9.27 6.89 31.48
CA GLY A 130 -8.06 6.14 31.24
C GLY A 130 -7.06 7.09 30.56
N GLU A 131 -5.84 7.10 31.07
CA GLU A 131 -4.72 7.81 30.48
C GLU A 131 -4.57 7.35 29.01
N ASP A 132 -4.86 8.25 28.07
CA ASP A 132 -4.39 8.12 26.70
C ASP A 132 -2.85 8.05 26.76
N PRO A 133 -2.21 7.09 26.08
CA PRO A 133 -0.75 7.05 26.04
C PRO A 133 -0.25 8.29 25.32
N GLU A 134 0.24 9.27 26.10
CA GLU A 134 0.90 10.46 25.60
C GLU A 134 1.99 10.06 24.61
N GLY A 135 1.86 10.56 23.36
CA GLY A 135 3.03 10.91 22.54
C GLY A 135 3.90 9.77 22.06
N ALA A 136 3.35 8.63 21.62
CA ALA A 136 4.10 7.74 20.75
C ALA A 136 4.40 8.50 19.45
N ALA A 137 5.68 8.85 19.24
CA ALA A 137 6.13 9.43 17.97
C ALA A 137 5.57 8.57 16.82
N ALA A 138 4.79 9.17 15.92
CA ALA A 138 4.16 8.44 14.83
C ALA A 138 5.25 7.64 14.12
N GLU A 139 5.11 6.31 14.11
CA GLU A 139 6.07 5.43 13.46
C GLU A 139 6.19 5.82 11.98
N VAL A 140 7.41 5.97 11.50
CA VAL A 140 7.67 6.30 10.09
C VAL A 140 7.26 5.09 9.24
N PRO A 141 6.48 5.27 8.15
CA PRO A 141 6.11 4.17 7.27
C PRO A 141 7.34 3.58 6.57
N LEU A 142 7.20 2.42 5.94
CA LEU A 142 8.21 1.88 5.04
C LEU A 142 8.46 2.90 3.91
N LEU A 143 9.64 3.53 3.90
CA LEU A 143 9.99 4.55 2.91
C LEU A 143 10.84 3.95 1.80
N PHE A 144 10.43 4.22 0.57
CA PHE A 144 11.17 3.87 -0.64
C PHE A 144 11.44 5.11 -1.47
N ILE A 145 12.53 5.11 -2.24
CA ILE A 145 12.82 6.16 -3.22
C ILE A 145 12.73 5.56 -4.62
N ARG A 146 11.88 6.12 -5.50
CA ARG A 146 11.90 5.77 -6.92
C ARG A 146 12.96 6.60 -7.60
N VAL A 147 14.04 5.95 -8.02
CA VAL A 147 15.18 6.54 -8.71
C VAL A 147 14.98 6.52 -10.23
N ARG A 148 15.82 7.21 -10.98
CA ARG A 148 15.87 7.18 -12.47
C ARG A 148 16.98 6.28 -12.98
N GLU A 149 18.12 6.29 -12.29
CA GLU A 149 19.36 5.66 -12.73
C GLU A 149 20.07 4.95 -11.58
N PRO A 150 20.85 3.90 -11.86
CA PRO A 150 21.56 3.13 -10.83
C PRO A 150 22.48 3.97 -9.93
N ARG A 151 23.19 4.95 -10.49
CA ARG A 151 24.12 5.82 -9.73
C ARG A 151 23.43 6.62 -8.61
N GLN A 152 22.14 6.97 -8.77
CA GLN A 152 21.41 7.69 -7.74
C GLN A 152 21.28 6.87 -6.45
N ILE A 153 21.26 5.53 -6.51
CA ILE A 153 21.18 4.65 -5.33
C ILE A 153 22.39 4.88 -4.43
N THR A 154 23.59 4.76 -4.98
CA THR A 154 24.84 4.91 -4.22
C THR A 154 25.04 6.36 -3.75
N ASP A 155 24.73 7.36 -4.58
CA ASP A 155 24.83 8.76 -4.23
C ASP A 155 23.89 9.14 -3.09
N LEU A 156 22.60 8.78 -3.20
CA LEU A 156 21.61 9.08 -2.16
C LEU A 156 21.96 8.39 -0.84
N VAL A 157 22.37 7.13 -0.86
CA VAL A 157 22.77 6.43 0.38
C VAL A 157 23.95 7.13 1.04
N ALA A 158 24.96 7.54 0.28
CA ALA A 158 26.10 8.29 0.81
C ALA A 158 25.67 9.65 1.40
N ARG A 159 24.79 10.40 0.72
CA ARG A 159 24.29 11.71 1.18
C ARG A 159 23.33 11.63 2.37
N LEU A 160 22.56 10.56 2.48
CA LEU A 160 21.67 10.32 3.62
C LEU A 160 22.45 10.03 4.92
N GLY A 161 23.64 9.45 4.83
CA GLY A 161 24.46 9.11 6.00
C GLY A 161 23.69 8.25 6.98
N GLU A 162 23.68 8.61 8.27
CA GLU A 162 22.95 7.86 9.31
C GLU A 162 21.42 7.84 9.10
N ASN A 163 20.87 8.80 8.36
CA ASN A 163 19.42 8.87 8.11
C ASN A 163 18.94 7.77 7.14
N VAL A 164 19.86 7.04 6.49
CA VAL A 164 19.54 5.85 5.70
C VAL A 164 18.78 4.79 6.52
N ARG A 165 18.86 4.84 7.84
CA ARG A 165 18.09 3.97 8.74
C ARG A 165 16.56 4.07 8.55
N LEU A 166 16.07 5.19 8.02
CA LEU A 166 14.66 5.40 7.72
C LEU A 166 14.25 4.88 6.33
N LEU A 167 15.22 4.53 5.49
CA LEU A 167 14.98 4.04 4.14
C LEU A 167 14.82 2.52 4.14
N SER A 168 13.72 2.03 3.56
CA SER A 168 13.47 0.59 3.37
C SER A 168 14.04 0.05 2.06
N GLY A 169 14.22 0.91 1.04
CA GLY A 169 14.75 0.50 -0.25
C GLY A 169 14.42 1.42 -1.41
N PHE A 170 14.50 0.87 -2.62
CA PHE A 170 14.34 1.63 -3.85
C PHE A 170 13.33 1.00 -4.81
N VAL A 171 12.61 1.85 -5.54
CA VAL A 171 11.79 1.47 -6.68
C VAL A 171 12.60 1.69 -7.95
N LEU A 172 12.72 0.64 -8.76
CA LEU A 172 13.61 0.57 -9.92
C LEU A 172 12.77 0.64 -11.20
N PRO A 173 12.72 1.81 -11.89
CA PRO A 173 11.85 2.01 -13.05
C PRO A 173 12.39 1.32 -14.30
N LYS A 174 11.49 1.03 -15.25
CA LYS A 174 11.81 0.52 -16.58
C LYS A 174 12.78 -0.66 -16.53
N PHE A 175 12.42 -1.60 -15.65
CA PHE A 175 13.26 -2.73 -15.29
C PHE A 175 13.21 -3.81 -16.38
N ASP A 176 14.36 -4.08 -16.95
CA ASP A 176 14.67 -5.20 -17.86
C ASP A 176 15.89 -5.97 -17.36
N GLU A 177 16.39 -6.95 -18.12
CA GLU A 177 17.56 -7.72 -17.70
C GLU A 177 18.84 -6.85 -17.59
N CYS A 178 19.05 -5.93 -18.52
CA CYS A 178 20.27 -5.13 -18.61
C CYS A 178 20.29 -4.01 -17.55
N ARG A 179 19.24 -3.18 -17.53
CA ARG A 179 19.08 -2.09 -16.55
C ARG A 179 18.93 -2.64 -15.14
N GLY A 180 18.18 -3.75 -15.00
CA GLY A 180 17.96 -4.41 -13.73
C GLY A 180 19.24 -4.90 -13.08
N ARG A 181 20.17 -5.45 -13.88
CA ARG A 181 21.49 -5.84 -13.40
C ARG A 181 22.22 -4.65 -12.80
N ALA A 182 22.30 -3.53 -13.53
CA ALA A 182 22.98 -2.33 -13.05
C ALA A 182 22.35 -1.73 -11.79
N PHE A 183 21.02 -1.73 -11.68
CA PHE A 183 20.31 -1.30 -10.47
C PHE A 183 20.60 -2.20 -9.27
N LEU A 184 20.56 -3.52 -9.44
CA LEU A 184 20.78 -4.47 -8.34
C LEU A 184 22.25 -4.52 -7.90
N GLU A 185 23.20 -4.31 -8.82
CA GLU A 185 24.62 -4.13 -8.49
C GLU A 185 24.84 -2.84 -7.67
N ALA A 186 24.24 -1.72 -8.08
CA ALA A 186 24.29 -0.46 -7.34
C ALA A 186 23.66 -0.58 -5.95
N LEU A 187 22.52 -1.31 -5.84
CA LEU A 187 21.88 -1.59 -4.56
C LEU A 187 22.78 -2.41 -3.64
N THR A 188 23.43 -3.45 -4.17
CA THR A 188 24.38 -4.29 -3.41
C THR A 188 25.56 -3.47 -2.90
N ALA A 189 26.11 -2.58 -3.73
CA ALA A 189 27.16 -1.66 -3.33
C ALA A 189 26.71 -0.70 -2.22
N ALA A 190 25.50 -0.16 -2.33
CA ALA A 190 24.89 0.72 -1.33
C ALA A 190 24.64 0.01 0.01
N GLU A 191 24.14 -1.22 0.00
CA GLU A 191 23.98 -2.06 1.22
C GLU A 191 25.34 -2.29 1.91
N THR A 192 26.36 -2.60 1.12
CA THR A 192 27.72 -2.81 1.66
C THR A 192 28.26 -1.53 2.31
N ALA A 193 28.02 -0.38 1.70
CA ALA A 193 28.49 0.90 2.19
C ALA A 193 27.79 1.35 3.49
N CYS A 194 26.47 1.12 3.61
CA CYS A 194 25.70 1.55 4.79
C CYS A 194 25.54 0.46 5.85
N GLY A 195 25.94 -0.79 5.57
CA GLY A 195 25.81 -1.91 6.50
C GLY A 195 24.36 -2.32 6.81
N ARG A 196 23.40 -1.95 5.94
CA ARG A 196 21.98 -2.21 6.16
C ARG A 196 21.37 -2.87 4.94
N ARG A 197 20.36 -3.71 5.17
CA ARG A 197 19.53 -4.29 4.12
C ARG A 197 18.65 -3.20 3.49
N LEU A 198 18.64 -3.17 2.16
CA LEU A 198 17.78 -2.30 1.37
C LEU A 198 17.02 -3.15 0.34
N PHE A 199 15.73 -2.93 0.23
CA PHE A 199 14.90 -3.68 -0.70
C PHE A 199 14.83 -3.03 -2.08
N ALA A 200 14.62 -3.87 -3.10
CA ALA A 200 14.30 -3.47 -4.46
C ALA A 200 12.83 -3.73 -4.76
N MET A 201 12.19 -2.79 -5.44
CA MET A 201 10.89 -2.98 -6.08
C MET A 201 11.00 -2.66 -7.58
N PRO A 202 11.35 -3.64 -8.44
CA PRO A 202 11.37 -3.47 -9.89
C PRO A 202 10.00 -3.10 -10.45
N VAL A 203 9.94 -2.14 -11.37
CA VAL A 203 8.75 -1.77 -12.12
C VAL A 203 8.82 -2.34 -13.53
N LEU A 204 7.89 -3.22 -13.85
CA LEU A 204 7.75 -3.85 -15.15
C LEU A 204 6.88 -2.95 -16.03
N GLU A 205 7.52 -2.18 -16.89
CA GLU A 205 6.88 -1.13 -17.67
C GLU A 205 7.55 -0.88 -19.03
N SER A 206 8.53 -1.73 -19.41
CA SER A 206 9.25 -1.55 -20.67
C SER A 206 8.41 -1.92 -21.89
N PRO A 207 8.60 -1.25 -23.05
CA PRO A 207 7.87 -1.58 -24.30
C PRO A 207 8.08 -3.02 -24.76
N GLU A 208 9.23 -3.63 -24.48
CA GLU A 208 9.56 -5.00 -24.85
C GLU A 208 8.62 -6.04 -24.19
N LEU A 209 8.01 -5.69 -23.05
CA LEU A 209 6.98 -6.51 -22.41
C LEU A 209 5.64 -6.45 -23.14
N LEU A 210 5.38 -5.36 -23.85
CA LEU A 210 4.13 -5.18 -24.60
C LEU A 210 4.18 -5.91 -25.94
N HIS A 211 5.33 -5.88 -26.62
CA HIS A 211 5.50 -6.46 -27.92
C HIS A 211 5.51 -7.99 -27.82
N LEU A 212 4.62 -8.64 -28.56
CA LEU A 212 4.42 -10.08 -28.48
C LEU A 212 5.69 -10.86 -28.84
N GLU A 213 6.46 -10.36 -29.81
CA GLU A 213 7.70 -10.96 -30.31
C GLU A 213 8.86 -10.92 -29.31
N THR A 214 8.86 -9.97 -28.35
CA THR A 214 9.95 -9.80 -27.38
C THR A 214 9.55 -10.22 -25.96
N ARG A 215 8.27 -10.22 -25.65
CA ARG A 215 7.73 -10.41 -24.29
C ARG A 215 8.29 -11.64 -23.57
N ALA A 216 8.27 -12.80 -24.23
CA ALA A 216 8.71 -14.05 -23.58
C ALA A 216 10.19 -14.01 -23.20
N ALA A 217 11.05 -13.48 -24.09
CA ALA A 217 12.48 -13.34 -23.85
C ALA A 217 12.75 -12.30 -22.73
N THR A 218 12.05 -11.17 -22.76
CA THR A 218 12.15 -10.12 -21.74
C THR A 218 11.74 -10.65 -20.36
N LEU A 219 10.61 -11.36 -20.25
CA LEU A 219 10.18 -11.97 -19.00
C LEU A 219 11.18 -13.02 -18.48
N ALA A 220 11.75 -13.84 -19.36
CA ALA A 220 12.78 -14.80 -18.97
C ALA A 220 14.05 -14.13 -18.45
N GLY A 221 14.50 -13.04 -19.08
CA GLY A 221 15.63 -12.24 -18.64
C GLY A 221 15.38 -11.60 -17.28
N ILE A 222 14.20 -10.98 -17.11
CA ILE A 222 13.78 -10.40 -15.82
C ILE A 222 13.74 -11.50 -14.73
N ALA A 223 13.10 -12.65 -15.00
CA ALA A 223 13.04 -13.74 -14.05
C ALA A 223 14.44 -14.20 -13.62
N SER A 224 15.37 -14.34 -14.55
CA SER A 224 16.75 -14.73 -14.26
C SER A 224 17.47 -13.75 -13.36
N ILE A 225 17.30 -12.44 -13.55
CA ILE A 225 18.01 -11.43 -12.76
C ILE A 225 17.36 -11.24 -11.38
N VAL A 226 16.03 -11.22 -11.27
CA VAL A 226 15.36 -11.08 -9.97
C VAL A 226 15.55 -12.32 -9.10
N ASP A 227 15.64 -13.51 -9.69
CA ASP A 227 15.91 -14.75 -8.94
C ASP A 227 17.30 -14.76 -8.30
N LYS A 228 18.31 -14.25 -8.98
CA LYS A 228 19.69 -14.10 -8.43
C LYS A 228 19.75 -13.16 -7.22
N HIS A 229 18.79 -12.24 -7.10
CA HIS A 229 18.72 -11.22 -6.05
C HIS A 229 17.44 -11.35 -5.23
N ARG A 230 16.90 -12.57 -5.13
CA ARG A 230 15.60 -12.87 -4.49
C ARG A 230 15.50 -12.33 -3.06
N ASP A 231 16.58 -12.38 -2.32
CA ASP A 231 16.68 -11.85 -0.96
C ASP A 231 16.50 -10.34 -0.85
N ARG A 232 16.69 -9.60 -1.96
CA ARG A 232 16.57 -8.13 -2.05
C ARG A 232 15.29 -7.68 -2.72
N VAL A 233 14.72 -8.49 -3.62
CA VAL A 233 13.49 -8.14 -4.34
C VAL A 233 12.29 -8.34 -3.42
N LEU A 234 11.71 -7.24 -2.96
CA LEU A 234 10.55 -7.27 -2.04
C LEU A 234 9.26 -7.58 -2.78
N ALA A 235 9.00 -6.86 -3.86
CA ALA A 235 7.84 -7.03 -4.71
C ALA A 235 8.12 -6.51 -6.13
N LEU A 236 7.40 -7.04 -7.11
CA LEU A 236 7.39 -6.52 -8.48
C LEU A 236 6.20 -5.58 -8.67
N ARG A 237 6.39 -4.51 -9.42
CA ARG A 237 5.34 -3.52 -9.70
C ARG A 237 5.04 -3.46 -11.19
N LEU A 238 3.80 -3.05 -11.55
CA LEU A 238 3.35 -2.96 -12.94
C LEU A 238 3.15 -1.50 -13.33
N GLY A 239 3.78 -1.04 -14.39
CA GLY A 239 3.66 0.30 -14.95
C GLY A 239 2.60 0.37 -16.05
N VAL A 240 1.32 0.21 -15.70
CA VAL A 240 0.21 0.14 -16.66
C VAL A 240 0.02 1.45 -17.43
N THR A 241 0.36 2.59 -16.86
CA THR A 241 0.33 3.89 -17.55
C THR A 241 1.28 3.90 -18.74
N ASP A 242 2.52 3.40 -18.55
CA ASP A 242 3.51 3.26 -19.62
C ASP A 242 3.05 2.26 -20.68
N PHE A 243 2.45 1.15 -20.26
CA PHE A 243 1.86 0.17 -21.17
C PHE A 243 0.77 0.79 -22.06
N CYS A 244 -0.12 1.58 -21.49
CA CYS A 244 -1.14 2.28 -22.27
C CYS A 244 -0.51 3.33 -23.20
N SER A 245 0.45 4.09 -22.70
CA SER A 245 1.14 5.15 -23.44
C SER A 245 1.83 4.65 -24.70
N ALA A 246 2.46 3.46 -24.66
CA ALA A 246 3.15 2.87 -25.82
C ALA A 246 2.24 2.64 -27.03
N TYR A 247 0.93 2.55 -26.82
CA TYR A 247 -0.09 2.42 -27.87
C TYR A 247 -0.97 3.67 -28.02
N GLY A 248 -0.58 4.79 -27.42
CA GLY A 248 -1.38 6.02 -27.43
C GLY A 248 -2.75 5.86 -26.73
N LEU A 249 -2.85 4.92 -25.81
CA LEU A 249 -4.08 4.64 -25.06
C LEU A 249 -4.07 5.36 -23.72
N ARG A 250 -5.25 5.74 -23.25
CA ARG A 250 -5.49 6.21 -21.89
C ARG A 250 -6.79 5.61 -21.38
N ARG A 251 -6.76 5.02 -20.20
CA ARG A 251 -7.97 4.50 -19.56
C ARG A 251 -8.94 5.63 -19.23
N SER A 252 -10.23 5.38 -19.34
CA SER A 252 -11.27 6.27 -18.78
C SER A 252 -11.50 5.93 -17.29
N PRO A 253 -12.17 6.80 -16.52
CA PRO A 253 -12.51 6.50 -15.11
C PRO A 253 -13.35 5.24 -14.91
N ASP A 254 -14.02 4.76 -15.95
CA ASP A 254 -14.86 3.56 -15.89
C ASP A 254 -14.13 2.29 -16.34
N MET A 255 -12.86 2.40 -16.76
CA MET A 255 -12.04 1.28 -17.26
C MET A 255 -10.96 0.88 -16.26
N THR A 256 -10.91 -0.41 -15.95
CA THR A 256 -9.81 -1.03 -15.22
C THR A 256 -8.64 -1.36 -16.17
N ALA A 257 -7.49 -1.73 -15.61
CA ALA A 257 -6.37 -2.26 -16.38
C ALA A 257 -6.74 -3.51 -17.21
N TYR A 258 -7.70 -4.28 -16.73
CA TYR A 258 -8.18 -5.52 -17.35
C TYR A 258 -9.15 -5.28 -18.50
N ASP A 259 -9.74 -4.09 -18.60
CA ASP A 259 -10.59 -3.72 -19.75
C ASP A 259 -9.73 -3.35 -20.98
N VAL A 260 -8.42 -3.07 -20.79
CA VAL A 260 -7.46 -2.86 -21.87
C VAL A 260 -6.77 -4.20 -22.20
N GLN A 261 -7.24 -4.89 -23.22
CA GLN A 261 -6.83 -6.26 -23.52
C GLN A 261 -5.31 -6.46 -23.68
N LEU A 262 -4.63 -5.49 -24.31
CA LEU A 262 -3.16 -5.53 -24.44
C LEU A 262 -2.47 -5.54 -23.07
N VAL A 263 -2.97 -4.77 -22.12
CA VAL A 263 -2.45 -4.69 -20.76
C VAL A 263 -2.83 -5.94 -19.96
N ALA A 264 -4.07 -6.41 -20.07
CA ALA A 264 -4.54 -7.61 -19.39
C ALA A 264 -3.70 -8.85 -19.75
N HIS A 265 -3.33 -9.00 -21.01
CA HIS A 265 -2.47 -10.09 -21.47
C HIS A 265 -1.06 -9.99 -20.86
N VAL A 266 -0.48 -8.79 -20.77
CA VAL A 266 0.84 -8.61 -20.13
C VAL A 266 0.76 -8.96 -18.64
N ILE A 267 -0.28 -8.50 -17.93
CA ILE A 267 -0.49 -8.85 -16.51
C ILE A 267 -0.55 -10.38 -16.35
N ALA A 268 -1.34 -11.06 -17.20
CA ALA A 268 -1.46 -12.51 -17.13
C ALA A 268 -0.13 -13.23 -17.36
N ASP A 269 0.67 -12.79 -18.33
CA ASP A 269 1.99 -13.36 -18.63
C ASP A 269 3.00 -13.10 -17.50
N VAL A 270 2.99 -11.89 -16.93
CA VAL A 270 3.82 -11.55 -15.76
C VAL A 270 3.48 -12.44 -14.57
N VAL A 271 2.20 -12.61 -14.25
CA VAL A 271 1.78 -13.48 -13.13
C VAL A 271 2.14 -14.95 -13.42
N ASN A 272 1.96 -15.42 -14.65
CA ASN A 272 2.33 -16.78 -15.04
C ASN A 272 3.81 -17.06 -14.84
N VAL A 273 4.69 -16.12 -15.21
CA VAL A 273 6.15 -16.33 -15.13
C VAL A 273 6.69 -16.00 -13.73
N LEU A 274 6.24 -14.92 -13.12
CA LEU A 274 6.85 -14.33 -11.92
C LEU A 274 5.97 -14.42 -10.64
N GLY A 275 4.69 -14.84 -10.76
CA GLY A 275 3.75 -14.90 -9.62
C GLY A 275 3.44 -16.31 -9.12
N ARG A 276 4.24 -17.32 -9.50
CA ARG A 276 4.00 -18.73 -9.15
C ARG A 276 3.98 -18.98 -7.66
N SER A 277 3.21 -19.99 -7.24
CA SER A 277 3.08 -20.39 -5.83
C SER A 277 3.95 -21.58 -5.42
N ASP A 278 4.83 -22.02 -6.29
CA ASP A 278 5.75 -23.17 -6.08
C ASP A 278 7.05 -22.79 -5.32
N GLY A 279 7.13 -21.57 -4.82
CA GLY A 279 8.32 -21.01 -4.18
C GLY A 279 9.24 -20.24 -5.14
N SER A 280 9.04 -20.33 -6.45
CA SER A 280 9.82 -19.58 -7.44
C SER A 280 9.27 -18.17 -7.70
N GLY A 281 8.01 -17.89 -7.33
CA GLY A 281 7.36 -16.62 -7.58
C GLY A 281 7.76 -15.49 -6.64
N PHE A 282 7.28 -14.30 -6.98
CA PHE A 282 7.39 -13.06 -6.23
C PHE A 282 6.00 -12.47 -5.96
N THR A 283 5.88 -11.62 -4.96
CA THR A 283 4.70 -10.78 -4.81
C THR A 283 4.67 -9.76 -5.94
N ILE A 284 3.53 -9.66 -6.64
CA ILE A 284 3.29 -8.67 -7.70
C ILE A 284 2.22 -7.74 -7.19
N THR A 285 2.47 -6.40 -7.25
CA THR A 285 1.50 -5.41 -6.78
C THR A 285 0.62 -4.92 -7.90
N GLY A 286 -0.64 -4.62 -7.56
CA GLY A 286 -1.59 -4.02 -8.49
C GLY A 286 -1.11 -2.68 -9.04
N PRO A 287 -1.52 -2.33 -10.27
CA PRO A 287 -1.12 -1.11 -10.95
C PRO A 287 -1.72 0.14 -10.31
N VAL A 288 -1.28 1.30 -10.78
CA VAL A 288 -1.82 2.59 -10.36
C VAL A 288 -3.27 2.75 -10.83
N TRP A 289 -4.12 3.29 -9.95
CA TRP A 289 -5.38 3.91 -10.33
C TRP A 289 -5.13 5.40 -10.55
N GLU A 290 -5.45 5.90 -11.77
CA GLU A 290 -5.03 7.25 -12.21
C GLU A 290 -6.02 8.34 -11.84
N TYR A 291 -7.22 8.00 -11.36
CA TYR A 291 -8.30 8.93 -11.15
C TYR A 291 -8.58 9.19 -9.67
N PHE A 292 -8.71 10.46 -9.35
CA PHE A 292 -9.26 10.96 -8.09
C PHE A 292 -10.02 12.25 -8.41
N ARG A 293 -11.18 12.46 -7.80
CA ARG A 293 -11.97 13.68 -7.97
C ARG A 293 -12.14 14.39 -6.65
N LEU A 294 -12.17 15.73 -6.76
CA LEU A 294 -12.64 16.65 -5.75
C LEU A 294 -13.89 17.30 -6.35
N GLY A 295 -15.10 16.82 -6.02
CA GLY A 295 -16.36 17.42 -6.46
C GLY A 295 -17.47 16.43 -6.86
N GLU A 296 -18.68 16.94 -7.00
CA GLU A 296 -19.89 16.16 -7.31
C GLU A 296 -19.86 15.55 -8.73
N ARG A 297 -20.34 14.33 -8.86
CA ARG A 297 -20.50 13.62 -10.13
C ARG A 297 -21.88 13.95 -10.76
N MET A 298 -21.89 14.25 -12.05
CA MET A 298 -23.14 14.55 -12.78
C MET A 298 -23.97 13.29 -13.12
N PHE A 299 -23.38 12.09 -13.09
CA PHE A 299 -24.07 10.83 -13.40
C PHE A 299 -23.82 9.77 -12.33
N LYS A 300 -24.87 9.02 -11.96
CA LYS A 300 -24.79 7.92 -11.00
C LYS A 300 -24.24 6.64 -11.69
N PRO A 301 -23.26 5.93 -11.11
CA PRO A 301 -22.81 4.66 -11.64
C PRO A 301 -23.92 3.60 -11.59
N GLN A 302 -23.98 2.75 -12.61
CA GLN A 302 -24.90 1.61 -12.64
C GLN A 302 -24.23 0.39 -11.99
N LEU A 303 -24.31 0.26 -10.69
CA LEU A 303 -23.91 -0.95 -9.97
C LEU A 303 -25.08 -1.94 -10.00
N ARG A 304 -24.88 -3.12 -10.61
CA ARG A 304 -25.90 -4.19 -10.63
C ARG A 304 -26.16 -4.81 -9.25
N ARG A 305 -25.15 -4.85 -8.38
CA ARG A 305 -25.23 -5.17 -6.95
C ARG A 305 -24.33 -4.22 -6.19
N SER A 306 -24.82 -3.68 -5.09
CA SER A 306 -24.06 -2.75 -4.25
C SER A 306 -24.04 -3.29 -2.82
N PRO A 307 -22.86 -3.60 -2.25
CA PRO A 307 -22.72 -4.00 -0.85
C PRO A 307 -23.21 -2.92 0.11
N PHE A 308 -23.28 -1.66 -0.33
CA PHE A 308 -23.74 -0.53 0.47
C PHE A 308 -25.26 -0.55 0.73
N LEU A 309 -26.06 -1.19 -0.15
CA LEU A 309 -27.51 -1.36 0.06
C LEU A 309 -27.81 -2.37 1.15
N GLU A 310 -26.98 -3.41 1.27
CA GLU A 310 -27.12 -4.45 2.29
C GLU A 310 -26.75 -3.94 3.69
N GLY A 311 -25.82 -2.97 3.77
CA GLY A 311 -25.34 -2.37 5.03
C GLY A 311 -26.02 -1.08 5.46
N SER A 312 -27.09 -0.62 4.78
CA SER A 312 -27.75 0.68 5.07
C SER A 312 -26.81 1.89 5.06
N ALA A 313 -25.73 1.85 4.25
CA ALA A 313 -24.67 2.85 4.19
C ALA A 313 -24.79 3.74 2.93
N GLU A 314 -25.98 4.31 2.71
CA GLU A 314 -26.25 5.14 1.52
C GLU A 314 -25.40 6.41 1.48
N ASP A 315 -25.13 7.05 2.62
CA ASP A 315 -24.30 8.24 2.72
C ASP A 315 -22.83 7.92 2.33
N LEU A 316 -22.30 6.79 2.81
CA LEU A 316 -20.98 6.32 2.44
C LEU A 316 -20.89 5.97 0.96
N ARG A 317 -21.94 5.31 0.42
CA ARG A 317 -22.05 5.05 -1.02
C ARG A 317 -22.03 6.33 -1.82
N THR A 318 -22.76 7.34 -1.38
CA THR A 318 -22.81 8.66 -2.03
C THR A 318 -21.42 9.29 -2.01
N ALA A 319 -20.73 9.29 -0.86
CA ALA A 319 -19.38 9.82 -0.74
C ALA A 319 -18.36 9.09 -1.65
N LEU A 320 -18.46 7.76 -1.77
CA LEU A 320 -17.59 6.97 -2.66
C LEU A 320 -17.87 7.24 -4.15
N ILE A 321 -19.15 7.41 -4.52
CA ILE A 321 -19.57 7.79 -5.87
C ILE A 321 -19.04 9.19 -6.21
N GLU A 322 -19.15 10.12 -5.28
CA GLU A 322 -18.63 11.49 -5.42
C GLU A 322 -17.11 11.52 -5.62
N HIS A 323 -16.38 10.56 -5.02
CA HIS A 323 -14.92 10.44 -5.14
C HIS A 323 -14.45 9.53 -6.28
N ASP A 324 -15.33 9.04 -7.14
CA ASP A 324 -15.00 8.18 -8.29
C ASP A 324 -14.26 6.87 -7.92
N LEU A 325 -14.55 6.28 -6.77
CA LEU A 325 -13.84 5.11 -6.26
C LEU A 325 -14.40 3.77 -6.74
N ASP A 326 -15.54 3.73 -7.43
CA ASP A 326 -16.15 2.49 -7.92
C ASP A 326 -15.22 1.69 -8.84
N GLY A 327 -14.55 2.39 -9.78
CA GLY A 327 -13.57 1.79 -10.67
C GLY A 327 -12.35 1.26 -9.91
N LEU A 328 -11.89 2.00 -8.90
CA LEU A 328 -10.79 1.57 -8.02
C LEU A 328 -11.18 0.29 -7.26
N LEU A 329 -12.35 0.24 -6.64
CA LEU A 329 -12.81 -0.94 -5.89
C LEU A 329 -12.88 -2.17 -6.80
N ARG A 330 -13.46 -2.02 -8.00
CA ARG A 330 -13.51 -3.09 -8.99
C ARG A 330 -12.11 -3.55 -9.42
N GLU A 331 -11.17 -2.62 -9.64
CA GLU A 331 -9.81 -2.96 -10.04
C GLU A 331 -9.05 -3.69 -8.93
N ILE A 332 -9.22 -3.31 -7.65
CA ILE A 332 -8.61 -4.01 -6.51
C ILE A 332 -9.10 -5.47 -6.42
N GLU A 333 -10.39 -5.70 -6.62
CA GLU A 333 -10.93 -7.07 -6.64
C GLU A 333 -10.39 -7.89 -7.80
N LEU A 334 -10.28 -7.29 -9.00
CA LEU A 334 -9.69 -7.92 -10.17
C LEU A 334 -8.18 -8.17 -9.98
N ASP A 335 -7.44 -7.25 -9.39
CA ASP A 335 -6.03 -7.43 -9.04
C ASP A 335 -5.86 -8.70 -8.19
N ARG A 336 -6.64 -8.82 -7.12
CA ARG A 336 -6.61 -10.01 -6.24
C ARG A 336 -6.99 -11.29 -6.96
N ALA A 337 -8.05 -11.26 -7.77
CA ALA A 337 -8.52 -12.41 -8.55
C ALA A 337 -7.47 -12.88 -9.59
N ASN A 338 -6.61 -11.99 -10.06
CA ASN A 338 -5.53 -12.28 -11.01
C ASN A 338 -4.16 -12.47 -10.34
N GLY A 339 -4.09 -12.61 -9.02
CA GLY A 339 -2.86 -12.97 -8.29
C GLY A 339 -1.98 -11.79 -7.88
N LEU A 340 -2.47 -10.55 -7.98
CA LEU A 340 -1.77 -9.37 -7.51
C LEU A 340 -2.19 -9.03 -6.08
N LEU A 341 -1.31 -8.34 -5.33
CA LEU A 341 -1.56 -7.97 -3.94
C LEU A 341 -1.10 -6.53 -3.67
N GLY A 342 -1.95 -5.75 -3.02
CA GLY A 342 -1.69 -4.33 -2.79
C GLY A 342 -1.83 -3.50 -4.07
N LYS A 343 -1.46 -2.22 -4.00
CA LYS A 343 -1.68 -1.29 -5.12
C LYS A 343 -0.75 -0.08 -5.08
N THR A 344 -0.39 0.43 -6.25
CA THR A 344 0.23 1.76 -6.39
C THR A 344 -0.86 2.84 -6.22
N CYS A 345 -0.67 3.72 -5.25
CA CYS A 345 -1.59 4.82 -4.95
C CYS A 345 -0.92 6.16 -5.21
N ILE A 346 -1.60 7.07 -5.91
CA ILE A 346 -1.14 8.44 -6.18
C ILE A 346 -1.94 9.49 -5.41
N HIS A 347 -2.99 9.08 -4.70
CA HIS A 347 -3.79 9.95 -3.86
C HIS A 347 -4.12 9.26 -2.52
N PRO A 348 -4.13 9.99 -1.38
CA PRO A 348 -4.43 9.40 -0.07
C PRO A 348 -5.79 8.71 0.02
N THR A 349 -6.80 9.16 -0.72
CA THR A 349 -8.14 8.55 -0.74
C THR A 349 -8.16 7.11 -1.28
N HIS A 350 -7.11 6.68 -1.97
CA HIS A 350 -6.98 5.30 -2.47
C HIS A 350 -6.56 4.32 -1.38
N VAL A 351 -5.95 4.79 -0.29
CA VAL A 351 -5.29 3.94 0.71
C VAL A 351 -6.29 3.11 1.49
N VAL A 352 -7.30 3.75 2.06
CA VAL A 352 -8.30 3.06 2.89
C VAL A 352 -9.07 1.99 2.12
N PRO A 353 -9.57 2.22 0.87
CA PRO A 353 -10.18 1.18 0.05
C PRO A 353 -9.29 -0.03 -0.18
N VAL A 354 -8.00 0.17 -0.49
CA VAL A 354 -7.05 -0.93 -0.70
C VAL A 354 -6.86 -1.74 0.59
N HIS A 355 -6.70 -1.09 1.74
CA HIS A 355 -6.55 -1.78 3.01
C HIS A 355 -7.83 -2.52 3.42
N ALA A 356 -9.02 -1.91 3.29
CA ALA A 356 -10.29 -2.52 3.63
C ALA A 356 -10.58 -3.79 2.80
N LEU A 357 -10.30 -3.75 1.48
CA LEU A 357 -10.44 -4.93 0.61
C LEU A 357 -9.32 -5.97 0.79
N SER A 358 -8.25 -5.65 1.52
CA SER A 358 -7.18 -6.60 1.84
C SER A 358 -7.44 -7.40 3.11
N VAL A 359 -8.36 -6.97 3.98
CA VAL A 359 -8.77 -7.71 5.17
C VAL A 359 -9.34 -9.08 4.77
N VAL A 360 -9.03 -10.11 5.53
CA VAL A 360 -9.51 -11.46 5.27
C VAL A 360 -10.89 -11.63 5.91
N SER A 361 -11.87 -12.16 5.16
CA SER A 361 -13.16 -12.50 5.75
C SER A 361 -13.04 -13.68 6.72
N HIS A 362 -13.94 -13.78 7.69
CA HIS A 362 -13.95 -14.90 8.62
C HIS A 362 -14.13 -16.25 7.89
N GLU A 363 -14.91 -16.27 6.82
CA GLU A 363 -15.08 -17.45 5.96
C GLU A 363 -13.78 -17.89 5.30
N GLU A 364 -13.04 -16.96 4.60
CA GLU A 364 -11.76 -17.27 3.97
C GLU A 364 -10.75 -17.79 5.00
N PHE A 365 -10.72 -17.19 6.20
CA PHE A 365 -9.81 -17.59 7.27
C PHE A 365 -10.13 -18.98 7.81
N SER A 366 -11.40 -19.28 8.10
CA SER A 366 -11.86 -20.60 8.55
C SER A 366 -11.51 -21.69 7.54
N ASP A 367 -11.80 -21.44 6.25
CA ASP A 367 -11.47 -22.39 5.18
C ASP A 367 -9.96 -22.63 5.06
N ALA A 368 -9.16 -21.56 5.14
CA ALA A 368 -7.71 -21.66 5.06
C ALA A 368 -7.11 -22.46 6.23
N GLN A 369 -7.61 -22.23 7.45
CA GLN A 369 -7.22 -23.02 8.63
C GLN A 369 -7.58 -24.50 8.46
N ASP A 370 -8.80 -24.79 7.98
CA ASP A 370 -9.26 -26.17 7.80
C ASP A 370 -8.42 -26.92 6.75
N ILE A 371 -8.04 -26.25 5.65
CA ILE A 371 -7.18 -26.81 4.59
C ILE A 371 -5.80 -27.15 5.13
N LEU A 372 -5.24 -26.31 6.00
CA LEU A 372 -3.85 -26.44 6.50
C LEU A 372 -3.74 -27.27 7.78
N ARG A 373 -4.82 -27.84 8.31
CA ARG A 373 -4.74 -28.73 9.50
C ARG A 373 -3.78 -29.90 9.24
N PRO A 374 -2.86 -30.20 10.20
CA PRO A 374 -1.85 -31.24 10.02
C PRO A 374 -2.44 -32.63 9.72
N GLU A 375 -3.61 -32.96 10.31
CA GLU A 375 -4.29 -34.23 10.12
C GLU A 375 -4.79 -34.45 8.66
N ARG A 376 -4.82 -33.39 7.87
CA ARG A 376 -5.26 -33.36 6.48
C ARG A 376 -4.14 -33.36 5.45
N GLY A 377 -2.88 -33.53 5.88
CA GLY A 377 -1.71 -33.53 5.01
C GLY A 377 -1.76 -34.58 3.88
N GLY A 378 -2.59 -35.63 4.03
CA GLY A 378 -2.85 -36.65 3.00
C GLY A 378 -3.72 -36.20 1.82
N GLY A 379 -4.38 -35.05 1.90
CA GLY A 379 -5.33 -34.52 0.90
C GLY A 379 -6.78 -34.87 1.25
N GLY A 380 -7.64 -34.79 0.25
CA GLY A 380 -9.08 -35.03 0.37
C GLY A 380 -9.91 -33.78 0.05
N VAL A 381 -11.22 -33.95 0.11
CA VAL A 381 -12.23 -32.90 -0.10
C VAL A 381 -13.05 -32.75 1.15
N MET A 382 -13.33 -31.52 1.55
CA MET A 382 -14.17 -31.22 2.69
C MET A 382 -15.21 -30.14 2.36
N ARG A 383 -16.32 -30.17 3.05
CA ARG A 383 -17.29 -29.09 2.98
C ARG A 383 -16.82 -27.93 3.84
N SER A 384 -16.90 -26.69 3.32
CA SER A 384 -16.67 -25.49 4.11
C SER A 384 -17.60 -25.45 5.33
N ALA A 385 -17.12 -24.90 6.44
CA ALA A 385 -17.94 -24.64 7.64
C ALA A 385 -19.18 -23.77 7.30
N TYR A 386 -19.05 -22.91 6.30
CA TYR A 386 -20.14 -22.06 5.78
C TYR A 386 -21.10 -22.80 4.83
N THR A 387 -20.85 -24.08 4.56
CA THR A 387 -21.73 -25.00 3.81
C THR A 387 -22.08 -24.58 2.37
N ASN A 388 -21.39 -23.61 1.80
CA ASN A 388 -21.63 -23.00 0.49
C ASN A 388 -20.66 -23.49 -0.61
N LYS A 389 -19.59 -24.22 -0.26
CA LYS A 389 -18.56 -24.71 -1.21
C LYS A 389 -17.80 -25.91 -0.65
N MET A 390 -17.04 -26.54 -1.52
CA MET A 390 -16.14 -27.65 -1.20
C MET A 390 -14.68 -27.17 -1.25
N ASN A 391 -13.89 -27.57 -0.27
CA ASN A 391 -12.47 -27.28 -0.18
C ASN A 391 -11.65 -28.55 -0.51
N GLU A 392 -10.78 -28.46 -1.50
CA GLU A 392 -9.83 -29.51 -1.85
C GLU A 392 -8.47 -29.21 -1.23
N VAL A 393 -7.96 -30.08 -0.36
CA VAL A 393 -6.77 -29.79 0.46
C VAL A 393 -5.54 -29.50 -0.40
N LYS A 394 -5.21 -30.35 -1.36
CA LYS A 394 -4.00 -30.18 -2.17
C LYS A 394 -4.07 -28.99 -3.15
N PRO A 395 -5.12 -28.84 -3.97
CA PRO A 395 -5.22 -27.70 -4.89
C PRO A 395 -5.30 -26.34 -4.19
N HIS A 396 -5.97 -26.27 -3.04
CA HIS A 396 -6.17 -25.01 -2.33
C HIS A 396 -5.07 -24.69 -1.31
N ARG A 397 -4.06 -25.55 -1.12
CA ARG A 397 -3.02 -25.37 -0.12
C ARG A 397 -2.29 -24.02 -0.23
N ALA A 398 -1.81 -23.69 -1.42
CA ALA A 398 -1.09 -22.44 -1.66
C ALA A 398 -1.98 -21.21 -1.48
N TRP A 399 -3.27 -21.30 -1.83
CA TRP A 399 -4.26 -20.27 -1.53
C TRP A 399 -4.43 -20.08 -0.02
N ALA A 400 -4.55 -21.17 0.72
CA ALA A 400 -4.72 -21.14 2.17
C ALA A 400 -3.49 -20.51 2.87
N GLU A 401 -2.28 -20.88 2.46
CA GLU A 401 -1.02 -20.30 2.98
C GLU A 401 -0.95 -18.78 2.74
N ARG A 402 -1.28 -18.32 1.53
CA ARG A 402 -1.35 -16.89 1.19
C ARG A 402 -2.46 -16.17 1.98
N THR A 403 -3.60 -16.83 2.20
CA THR A 403 -4.72 -16.27 2.96
C THR A 403 -4.36 -16.09 4.43
N LEU A 404 -3.69 -17.06 5.06
CA LEU A 404 -3.26 -16.91 6.46
C LEU A 404 -2.16 -15.83 6.63
N LEU A 405 -1.24 -15.71 5.68
CA LEU A 405 -0.26 -14.61 5.70
C LEU A 405 -0.95 -13.25 5.56
N ARG A 406 -1.96 -13.14 4.68
CA ARG A 406 -2.77 -11.93 4.55
C ARG A 406 -3.58 -11.65 5.83
N ALA A 407 -4.11 -12.68 6.47
CA ALA A 407 -4.82 -12.59 7.74
C ALA A 407 -3.92 -12.08 8.87
N GLU A 408 -2.66 -12.53 8.93
CA GLU A 408 -1.68 -12.02 9.87
C GLU A 408 -1.46 -10.51 9.68
N VAL A 409 -1.28 -10.06 8.45
CA VAL A 409 -0.89 -8.68 8.10
C VAL A 409 -2.07 -7.71 8.16
N PHE A 410 -3.22 -8.06 7.58
CA PHE A 410 -4.39 -7.17 7.47
C PHE A 410 -5.49 -7.48 8.48
N GLY A 411 -5.36 -8.56 9.23
CA GLY A 411 -6.38 -9.03 10.16
C GLY A 411 -7.49 -9.84 9.49
N VAL A 412 -8.35 -10.39 10.33
CA VAL A 412 -9.56 -11.15 9.97
C VAL A 412 -10.77 -10.38 10.45
N ALA A 413 -11.70 -10.08 9.57
CA ALA A 413 -12.97 -9.46 9.95
C ALA A 413 -13.82 -10.42 10.80
N ARG A 414 -14.65 -9.88 11.70
CA ARG A 414 -15.68 -10.66 12.38
C ARG A 414 -16.74 -11.12 11.37
N GLU A 415 -17.52 -12.15 11.71
CA GLU A 415 -18.53 -12.71 10.80
C GLU A 415 -19.60 -11.71 10.35
N ASP A 416 -19.92 -10.76 11.24
CA ASP A 416 -20.92 -9.71 11.02
C ASP A 416 -20.36 -8.41 10.44
N VAL A 417 -19.04 -8.36 10.17
CA VAL A 417 -18.33 -7.18 9.64
C VAL A 417 -18.05 -7.33 8.17
N GLY A 418 -18.56 -6.40 7.37
CA GLY A 418 -18.36 -6.34 5.93
C GLY A 418 -17.31 -5.29 5.52
N PHE A 419 -17.05 -5.25 4.22
CA PHE A 419 -16.15 -4.24 3.61
C PHE A 419 -16.55 -2.81 3.95
N VAL A 420 -17.87 -2.53 3.99
CA VAL A 420 -18.39 -1.17 4.26
C VAL A 420 -18.04 -0.69 5.66
N ASP A 421 -18.10 -1.59 6.66
CA ASP A 421 -17.76 -1.28 8.05
C ASP A 421 -16.27 -0.93 8.18
N LEU A 422 -15.41 -1.75 7.54
CA LEU A 422 -13.96 -1.55 7.51
C LEU A 422 -13.58 -0.23 6.80
N LEU A 423 -14.25 0.07 5.70
CA LEU A 423 -14.04 1.30 4.94
C LEU A 423 -14.48 2.52 5.76
N THR A 424 -15.66 2.45 6.39
CA THR A 424 -16.20 3.52 7.24
C THR A 424 -15.25 3.84 8.38
N ALA A 425 -14.81 2.80 9.09
CA ALA A 425 -13.89 2.96 10.20
C ALA A 425 -12.53 3.55 9.77
N GLY A 426 -12.00 3.09 8.64
CA GLY A 426 -10.73 3.60 8.10
C GLY A 426 -10.81 5.05 7.62
N LEU A 427 -11.98 5.56 7.25
CA LEU A 427 -12.19 6.96 6.85
C LEU A 427 -12.47 7.88 8.04
N ALA A 428 -12.95 7.33 9.17
CA ALA A 428 -13.28 8.11 10.38
C ALA A 428 -12.07 8.39 11.29
N GLY A 429 -10.96 7.65 11.15
CA GLY A 429 -9.68 7.89 11.84
C GLY A 429 -8.81 8.83 11.01
#